data_e3a3b7e873e5a8ada6c9b285b3cdde58
#
_entry.id   e3a3b7e873e5a8ada6c9b285b3cdde58
#
_cell.length_a   1.000
_cell.length_b   1.000
_cell.length_c   1.000
_cell.angle_alpha   90.00
_cell.angle_beta   90.00
_cell.angle_gamma   90.00
#
_symmetry.space_group_name_H-M   'P 1'
#
loop_
_entity.id
_entity.type
_entity.pdbx_description
1 polymer ?
#
loop_
_entity_poly.entity_id
_entity_poly.type
_entity_poly.pdbx_seq_one_letter_code
_entity_poly.pdbx_strand_id
1 'polypeptide(L)'
;MNSLKNIYIKNNFFLIALFLSFTGVLLGQSARKTKVFILAGQSNMDGRGNADLLSKEELIALKLAQERIQFYYKGTVNDGNDPIVVDGPLDVTDPWPFVKKKFRLNKCFGPELFFGIALSKAYPKEKFLFVKRSQGGTSLYGAWNPNWSIEKARLKNEEDKPKLFEDFISTTDAQLAKL
;
A
#
# COMPACT_ATOMS: atom_id res chain seq x y z
N MET A 1 -55.23 -42.27 -8.32
CA MET A 1 -53.81 -42.40 -8.66
C MET A 1 -53.20 -41.11 -9.28
N ASN A 2 -53.97 -40.13 -9.75
CA ASN A 2 -53.47 -38.92 -10.39
C ASN A 2 -53.14 -37.75 -9.43
N SER A 3 -53.61 -37.78 -8.17
CA SER A 3 -53.40 -36.66 -7.23
C SER A 3 -52.00 -36.62 -6.64
N LEU A 4 -51.38 -37.77 -6.40
CA LEU A 4 -50.04 -37.84 -5.81
C LEU A 4 -48.90 -37.43 -6.77
N LYS A 5 -49.07 -37.67 -8.08
CA LYS A 5 -48.08 -37.23 -9.09
C LYS A 5 -47.99 -35.70 -9.23
N ASN A 6 -49.10 -35.00 -9.05
CA ASN A 6 -49.12 -33.56 -9.16
C ASN A 6 -48.47 -32.84 -7.96
N ILE A 7 -48.49 -33.48 -6.78
CA ILE A 7 -47.83 -32.92 -5.58
C ILE A 7 -46.31 -33.08 -5.68
N TYR A 8 -45.80 -34.19 -6.21
CA TYR A 8 -44.38 -34.42 -6.39
C TYR A 8 -43.75 -33.44 -7.43
N ILE A 9 -44.47 -33.17 -8.51
CA ILE A 9 -43.96 -32.23 -9.53
C ILE A 9 -43.93 -30.80 -9.01
N LYS A 10 -44.94 -30.36 -8.25
CA LYS A 10 -44.97 -29.01 -7.65
C LYS A 10 -43.85 -28.79 -6.62
N ASN A 11 -43.59 -29.80 -5.76
CA ASN A 11 -42.54 -29.70 -4.74
C ASN A 11 -41.13 -29.72 -5.36
N ASN A 12 -40.91 -30.49 -6.43
CA ASN A 12 -39.61 -30.46 -7.11
C ASN A 12 -39.35 -29.14 -7.87
N PHE A 13 -40.39 -28.53 -8.45
CA PHE A 13 -40.25 -27.22 -9.06
C PHE A 13 -39.91 -26.11 -8.05
N PHE A 14 -40.48 -26.17 -6.85
CA PHE A 14 -40.22 -25.23 -5.78
C PHE A 14 -38.79 -25.39 -5.24
N LEU A 15 -38.29 -26.61 -5.09
CA LEU A 15 -36.91 -26.89 -4.68
C LEU A 15 -35.88 -26.45 -5.73
N ILE A 16 -36.17 -26.66 -7.02
CA ILE A 16 -35.27 -26.22 -8.11
C ILE A 16 -35.25 -24.69 -8.21
N ALA A 17 -36.38 -24.00 -8.06
CA ALA A 17 -36.45 -22.56 -8.04
C ALA A 17 -35.71 -21.94 -6.83
N LEU A 18 -35.78 -22.59 -5.67
CA LEU A 18 -35.05 -22.16 -4.47
C LEU A 18 -33.53 -22.35 -4.63
N PHE A 19 -33.10 -23.44 -5.28
CA PHE A 19 -31.67 -23.69 -5.56
C PHE A 19 -31.10 -22.72 -6.59
N LEU A 20 -31.86 -22.35 -7.62
CA LEU A 20 -31.46 -21.37 -8.65
C LEU A 20 -31.39 -19.93 -8.08
N SER A 21 -32.25 -19.58 -7.12
CA SER A 21 -32.18 -18.27 -6.45
C SER A 21 -30.99 -18.17 -5.52
N PHE A 22 -30.51 -19.27 -4.93
CA PHE A 22 -29.31 -19.27 -4.07
C PHE A 22 -28.00 -19.19 -4.87
N THR A 23 -27.95 -19.77 -6.08
CA THR A 23 -26.76 -19.68 -6.96
C THR A 23 -26.59 -18.30 -7.59
N GLY A 24 -27.69 -17.56 -7.82
CA GLY A 24 -27.64 -16.20 -8.35
C GLY A 24 -27.02 -15.17 -7.41
N VAL A 25 -27.08 -15.40 -6.09
CA VAL A 25 -26.49 -14.48 -5.09
C VAL A 25 -24.97 -14.67 -4.97
N LEU A 26 -24.45 -15.85 -5.34
CA LEU A 26 -23.00 -16.14 -5.28
C LEU A 26 -22.22 -15.59 -6.49
N LEU A 27 -22.87 -15.30 -7.61
CA LEU A 27 -22.22 -14.79 -8.82
C LEU A 27 -22.07 -13.25 -8.88
N GLY A 28 -22.60 -12.53 -7.88
CA GLY A 28 -22.63 -11.07 -7.85
C GLY A 28 -21.56 -10.38 -7.00
N GLN A 29 -20.63 -11.13 -6.39
CA GLN A 29 -19.48 -10.49 -5.75
C GLN A 29 -18.45 -10.12 -6.82
N SER A 30 -18.68 -8.98 -7.49
CA SER A 30 -17.62 -8.31 -8.24
C SER A 30 -16.43 -8.17 -7.31
N ALA A 31 -15.32 -8.82 -7.65
CA ALA A 31 -14.07 -8.67 -6.90
C ALA A 31 -13.80 -7.17 -6.77
N ARG A 32 -13.83 -6.65 -5.56
CA ARG A 32 -13.58 -5.22 -5.33
C ARG A 32 -12.17 -4.91 -5.81
N LYS A 33 -12.08 -4.06 -6.84
CA LYS A 33 -10.78 -3.65 -7.38
C LYS A 33 -10.00 -2.90 -6.31
N THR A 34 -8.78 -3.33 -6.06
CA THR A 34 -7.84 -2.60 -5.20
C THR A 34 -7.43 -1.32 -5.91
N LYS A 35 -7.56 -0.18 -5.24
CA LYS A 35 -7.07 1.11 -5.73
C LYS A 35 -5.62 1.28 -5.32
N VAL A 36 -4.76 1.59 -6.29
CA VAL A 36 -3.32 1.72 -6.05
C VAL A 36 -2.93 3.19 -5.98
N PHE A 37 -2.16 3.55 -4.96
CA PHE A 37 -1.53 4.85 -4.80
C PHE A 37 -0.02 4.68 -4.81
N ILE A 38 0.63 5.47 -5.65
CA ILE A 38 2.07 5.47 -5.83
C ILE A 38 2.62 6.72 -5.14
N LEU A 39 3.56 6.51 -4.21
CA LEU A 39 4.17 7.53 -3.38
C LEU A 39 5.67 7.56 -3.65
N ALA A 40 6.16 8.62 -4.25
CA ALA A 40 7.57 8.74 -4.62
C ALA A 40 8.15 10.08 -4.15
N GLY A 41 9.42 10.08 -3.76
CA GLY A 41 10.09 11.31 -3.36
C GLY A 41 11.36 11.11 -2.56
N GLN A 42 11.76 12.16 -1.88
CA GLN A 42 12.97 12.19 -1.05
C GLN A 42 12.62 12.30 0.45
N SER A 43 13.41 13.00 1.24
CA SER A 43 13.32 13.06 2.71
C SER A 43 11.94 13.40 3.27
N ASN A 44 11.13 14.23 2.60
CA ASN A 44 9.77 14.54 3.04
C ASN A 44 8.84 13.35 2.81
N MET A 45 9.09 12.56 1.76
CA MET A 45 8.36 11.34 1.49
C MET A 45 8.84 10.19 2.40
N ASP A 46 10.14 10.08 2.72
CA ASP A 46 10.62 9.14 3.75
C ASP A 46 9.79 9.31 5.04
N GLY A 47 9.58 10.55 5.42
CA GLY A 47 8.84 10.92 6.61
C GLY A 47 9.71 10.95 7.86
N ARG A 48 9.37 11.90 8.75
CA ARG A 48 10.02 12.09 10.06
C ARG A 48 9.01 12.45 11.13
N GLY A 49 7.74 12.10 10.89
CA GLY A 49 6.71 12.22 11.90
C GLY A 49 7.07 11.31 13.09
N ASN A 50 7.01 11.84 14.29
CA ASN A 50 7.28 11.08 15.50
C ASN A 50 6.05 10.27 15.89
N ALA A 51 6.13 8.95 15.77
CA ALA A 51 5.02 8.06 16.08
C ALA A 51 4.67 8.02 17.59
N ASP A 52 5.63 8.36 18.46
CA ASP A 52 5.39 8.43 19.90
C ASP A 52 4.43 9.58 20.29
N LEU A 53 4.20 10.52 19.35
CA LEU A 53 3.29 11.66 19.54
C LEU A 53 1.87 11.43 18.99
N LEU A 54 1.62 10.27 18.41
CA LEU A 54 0.26 9.94 17.93
C LEU A 54 -0.72 9.84 19.12
N SER A 55 -1.84 10.52 18.99
CA SER A 55 -2.92 10.45 19.98
C SER A 55 -3.60 9.06 19.97
N LYS A 56 -4.36 8.77 21.03
CA LYS A 56 -5.15 7.54 21.09
C LYS A 56 -6.15 7.43 19.95
N GLU A 57 -6.77 8.53 19.57
CA GLU A 57 -7.73 8.64 18.48
C GLU A 57 -7.07 8.36 17.13
N GLU A 58 -5.86 8.86 16.91
CA GLU A 58 -5.07 8.60 15.69
C GLU A 58 -4.63 7.14 15.61
N LEU A 59 -4.24 6.53 16.72
CA LEU A 59 -3.88 5.11 16.77
C LEU A 59 -5.09 4.21 16.49
N ILE A 60 -6.28 4.55 16.99
CA ILE A 60 -7.52 3.83 16.66
C ILE A 60 -7.84 3.98 15.17
N ALA A 61 -7.71 5.18 14.61
CA ALA A 61 -7.95 5.44 13.21
C ALA A 61 -6.94 4.69 12.29
N LEU A 62 -5.68 4.62 12.70
CA LEU A 62 -4.65 3.83 12.03
C LEU A 62 -5.02 2.35 12.02
N LYS A 63 -5.48 1.79 13.14
CA LYS A 63 -5.88 0.39 13.24
C LYS A 63 -7.02 0.05 12.28
N LEU A 64 -7.98 0.95 12.10
CA LEU A 64 -9.04 0.79 11.10
C LEU A 64 -8.51 0.90 9.65
N ALA A 65 -7.51 1.76 9.41
CA ALA A 65 -6.86 1.88 8.12
C ALA A 65 -6.05 0.64 7.74
N GLN A 66 -5.41 -0.02 8.70
CA GLN A 66 -4.66 -1.27 8.53
C GLN A 66 -5.49 -2.41 7.92
N GLU A 67 -6.78 -2.47 8.23
CA GLU A 67 -7.70 -3.47 7.68
C GLU A 67 -7.95 -3.30 6.17
N ARG A 68 -7.62 -2.13 5.60
CA ARG A 68 -7.98 -1.72 4.25
C ARG A 68 -6.80 -1.43 3.35
N ILE A 69 -5.65 -1.11 3.92
CA ILE A 69 -4.49 -0.62 3.19
C ILE A 69 -3.33 -1.59 3.35
N GLN A 70 -2.97 -2.24 2.24
CA GLN A 70 -1.69 -2.89 2.08
C GLN A 70 -0.65 -1.81 1.76
N PHE A 71 0.47 -1.84 2.44
CA PHE A 71 1.53 -0.87 2.31
C PHE A 71 2.85 -1.56 1.96
N TYR A 72 3.38 -1.24 0.81
CA TYR A 72 4.74 -1.58 0.43
C TYR A 72 5.61 -0.32 0.45
N TYR A 73 6.69 -0.36 1.18
CA TYR A 73 7.64 0.74 1.28
C TYR A 73 9.07 0.23 1.12
N LYS A 74 9.80 0.86 0.19
CA LYS A 74 11.24 0.70 0.06
C LYS A 74 11.90 2.06 0.30
N GLY A 75 12.57 2.16 1.43
CA GLY A 75 13.12 3.42 1.96
C GLY A 75 14.55 3.70 1.53
N THR A 76 15.16 4.59 2.28
CA THR A 76 16.53 5.07 2.04
C THR A 76 17.55 3.96 2.16
N VAL A 77 18.45 3.89 1.18
CA VAL A 77 19.68 3.08 1.19
C VAL A 77 20.85 3.99 1.56
N ASN A 78 21.66 3.63 2.53
CA ASN A 78 22.86 4.40 2.90
C ASN A 78 24.01 3.49 3.29
N ASP A 79 25.21 3.86 2.83
CA ASP A 79 26.51 3.38 3.30
C ASP A 79 26.61 1.87 3.49
N GLY A 80 26.19 1.09 2.47
CA GLY A 80 26.29 -0.36 2.49
C GLY A 80 25.22 -1.08 3.33
N ASN A 81 24.24 -0.37 3.86
CA ASN A 81 23.10 -0.97 4.55
C ASN A 81 21.97 -1.30 3.54
N ASP A 82 21.23 -2.34 3.84
CA ASP A 82 20.01 -2.68 3.13
C ASP A 82 18.95 -1.58 3.28
N PRO A 83 18.10 -1.37 2.26
CA PRO A 83 16.97 -0.45 2.38
C PRO A 83 16.01 -0.94 3.47
N ILE A 84 15.35 0.00 4.14
CA ILE A 84 14.18 -0.34 4.94
C ILE A 84 13.10 -0.84 3.99
N VAL A 85 12.63 -2.06 4.19
CA VAL A 85 11.52 -2.63 3.41
C VAL A 85 10.38 -2.97 4.35
N VAL A 86 9.18 -2.50 4.01
CA VAL A 86 7.91 -2.86 4.66
C VAL A 86 7.01 -3.48 3.60
N ASP A 87 6.40 -4.61 3.90
CA ASP A 87 5.36 -5.25 3.08
C ASP A 87 4.30 -5.82 4.03
N GLY A 88 3.24 -5.06 4.25
CA GLY A 88 2.21 -5.41 5.22
C GLY A 88 1.10 -4.37 5.31
N PRO A 89 0.24 -4.42 6.34
CA PRO A 89 -0.72 -3.35 6.61
C PRO A 89 -0.04 -1.99 6.79
N LEU A 90 -0.75 -0.90 6.47
CA LEU A 90 -0.24 0.45 6.73
C LEU A 90 0.11 0.64 8.20
N ASP A 91 1.37 0.98 8.48
CA ASP A 91 1.83 1.19 9.85
C ASP A 91 2.98 2.20 9.91
N VAL A 92 3.36 2.56 11.14
CA VAL A 92 4.60 3.29 11.41
C VAL A 92 5.81 2.41 11.13
N THR A 93 6.92 3.02 10.76
CA THR A 93 8.14 2.31 10.33
C THR A 93 9.32 2.60 11.25
N ASP A 94 10.35 1.77 11.17
CA ASP A 94 11.63 2.09 11.79
C ASP A 94 12.32 3.22 11.02
N PRO A 95 12.82 4.24 11.72
CA PRO A 95 13.67 5.25 11.09
C PRO A 95 15.05 4.63 10.79
N TRP A 96 15.64 5.01 9.65
CA TRP A 96 17.02 4.60 9.42
C TRP A 96 18.00 5.22 10.43
N PRO A 97 19.18 4.63 10.68
CA PRO A 97 20.02 4.93 11.84
C PRO A 97 20.35 6.43 12.03
N PHE A 98 20.68 7.13 10.94
CA PHE A 98 20.96 8.56 11.03
C PHE A 98 19.73 9.37 11.47
N VAL A 99 18.54 9.08 10.93
CA VAL A 99 17.29 9.76 11.29
C VAL A 99 16.93 9.46 12.74
N LYS A 100 17.05 8.19 13.15
CA LYS A 100 16.85 7.76 14.53
C LYS A 100 17.70 8.58 15.49
N LYS A 101 19.00 8.68 15.23
CA LYS A 101 19.94 9.42 16.07
C LYS A 101 19.70 10.94 16.03
N LYS A 102 19.57 11.52 14.82
CA LYS A 102 19.45 12.97 14.63
C LYS A 102 18.16 13.54 15.20
N PHE A 103 17.04 12.84 15.02
CA PHE A 103 15.72 13.32 15.42
C PHE A 103 15.17 12.61 16.65
N ARG A 104 15.92 11.67 17.25
CA ARG A 104 15.54 10.90 18.45
C ARG A 104 14.20 10.18 18.29
N LEU A 105 14.00 9.55 17.14
CA LEU A 105 12.76 8.83 16.82
C LEU A 105 12.90 7.35 17.14
N ASN A 106 11.93 6.78 17.84
CA ASN A 106 11.80 5.32 18.01
C ASN A 106 11.13 4.70 16.80
N LYS A 107 10.00 5.25 16.40
CA LYS A 107 9.23 4.92 15.19
C LYS A 107 8.88 6.20 14.46
N CYS A 108 8.74 6.11 13.14
CA CYS A 108 8.42 7.26 12.31
C CYS A 108 7.35 6.95 11.27
N PHE A 109 6.80 7.99 10.67
CA PHE A 109 5.88 7.91 9.56
C PHE A 109 6.08 9.07 8.59
N GLY A 110 5.65 8.88 7.37
CA GLY A 110 5.58 9.92 6.36
C GLY A 110 4.13 10.32 6.05
N PRO A 111 3.91 11.03 4.93
CA PRO A 111 2.58 11.49 4.55
C PRO A 111 1.57 10.34 4.31
N GLU A 112 2.04 9.12 4.04
CA GLU A 112 1.19 7.94 3.82
C GLU A 112 0.27 7.64 4.99
N LEU A 113 0.70 7.90 6.23
CA LEU A 113 -0.06 7.51 7.42
C LEU A 113 -1.40 8.25 7.47
N PHE A 114 -1.36 9.58 7.50
CA PHE A 114 -2.58 10.40 7.58
C PHE A 114 -3.37 10.40 6.28
N PHE A 115 -2.71 10.25 5.14
CA PHE A 115 -3.38 10.04 3.86
C PHE A 115 -4.19 8.75 3.88
N GLY A 116 -3.62 7.66 4.38
CA GLY A 116 -4.30 6.37 4.50
C GLY A 116 -5.46 6.41 5.49
N ILE A 117 -5.27 7.04 6.65
CA ILE A 117 -6.34 7.24 7.64
C ILE A 117 -7.50 8.02 7.01
N ALA A 118 -7.22 9.11 6.30
CA ALA A 118 -8.24 9.92 5.63
C ALA A 118 -8.99 9.14 4.54
N LEU A 119 -8.26 8.37 3.70
CA LEU A 119 -8.86 7.50 2.68
C LEU A 119 -9.76 6.42 3.28
N SER A 120 -9.29 5.74 4.31
CA SER A 120 -10.07 4.69 4.98
C SER A 120 -11.35 5.21 5.60
N LYS A 121 -11.33 6.44 6.12
CA LYS A 121 -12.50 7.13 6.65
C LYS A 121 -13.46 7.56 5.53
N ALA A 122 -12.94 8.11 4.43
CA ALA A 122 -13.74 8.60 3.30
C ALA A 122 -14.35 7.46 2.48
N TYR A 123 -13.65 6.32 2.38
CA TYR A 123 -14.03 5.17 1.55
C TYR A 123 -14.03 3.86 2.35
N PRO A 124 -14.95 3.69 3.31
CA PRO A 124 -14.90 2.59 4.29
C PRO A 124 -15.15 1.20 3.71
N LYS A 125 -15.51 1.10 2.43
CA LYS A 125 -15.76 -0.17 1.73
C LYS A 125 -14.66 -0.52 0.72
N GLU A 126 -13.69 0.35 0.51
CA GLU A 126 -12.64 0.17 -0.49
C GLU A 126 -11.39 -0.48 0.10
N LYS A 127 -10.60 -1.11 -0.78
CA LYS A 127 -9.26 -1.62 -0.46
C LYS A 127 -8.22 -0.83 -1.24
N PHE A 128 -7.06 -0.64 -0.64
CA PHE A 128 -5.98 0.16 -1.20
C PHE A 128 -4.66 -0.58 -1.13
N LEU A 129 -3.81 -0.34 -2.12
CA LEU A 129 -2.39 -0.66 -2.09
C LEU A 129 -1.61 0.66 -2.18
N PHE A 130 -0.75 0.90 -1.21
CA PHE A 130 0.23 1.97 -1.26
C PHE A 130 1.58 1.39 -1.64
N VAL A 131 2.16 1.88 -2.74
CA VAL A 131 3.53 1.54 -3.14
C VAL A 131 4.38 2.79 -2.95
N LYS A 132 5.28 2.77 -1.98
CA LYS A 132 6.12 3.91 -1.62
C LYS A 132 7.57 3.61 -1.92
N ARG A 133 8.21 4.51 -2.67
CA ARG A 133 9.66 4.54 -2.88
C ARG A 133 10.20 5.92 -2.55
N SER A 134 11.11 5.99 -1.60
CA SER A 134 11.74 7.26 -1.23
C SER A 134 13.21 7.10 -0.90
N GLN A 135 13.97 8.17 -1.11
CA GLN A 135 15.39 8.22 -0.83
C GLN A 135 15.79 9.64 -0.44
N GLY A 136 16.21 9.85 0.79
CA GLY A 136 16.66 11.16 1.27
C GLY A 136 17.89 11.64 0.52
N GLY A 137 17.98 12.99 0.31
CA GLY A 137 19.14 13.63 -0.31
C GLY A 137 19.31 13.33 -1.80
N THR A 138 18.22 13.16 -2.54
CA THR A 138 18.25 12.84 -3.98
C THR A 138 17.50 13.89 -4.81
N SER A 139 17.84 14.02 -6.08
CA SER A 139 17.27 15.00 -7.01
C SER A 139 16.61 14.37 -8.22
N LEU A 140 15.69 15.13 -8.84
CA LEU A 140 15.07 14.74 -10.13
C LEU A 140 16.08 14.73 -11.29
N TYR A 141 17.14 15.53 -11.20
CA TYR A 141 18.17 15.57 -12.24
C TYR A 141 19.16 14.40 -12.14
N GLY A 142 19.49 13.96 -10.93
CA GLY A 142 20.39 12.85 -10.63
C GLY A 142 19.69 11.51 -10.52
N ALA A 143 19.54 11.02 -9.30
CA ALA A 143 19.05 9.66 -9.01
C ALA A 143 17.63 9.35 -9.52
N TRP A 144 16.73 10.34 -9.55
CA TRP A 144 15.36 10.20 -10.06
C TRP A 144 15.20 10.48 -11.56
N ASN A 145 16.32 10.68 -12.28
CA ASN A 145 16.23 10.96 -13.72
C ASN A 145 15.89 9.68 -14.50
N PRO A 146 14.83 9.66 -15.32
CA PRO A 146 14.52 8.50 -16.17
C PRO A 146 15.63 8.23 -17.21
N ASN A 147 16.34 9.28 -17.63
CA ASN A 147 17.52 9.19 -18.47
C ASN A 147 18.79 9.37 -17.61
N TRP A 148 18.95 8.52 -16.59
CA TRP A 148 20.07 8.56 -15.68
C TRP A 148 21.42 8.42 -16.43
N SER A 149 22.40 9.22 -16.04
CA SER A 149 23.80 9.01 -16.41
C SER A 149 24.71 9.34 -15.23
N ILE A 150 25.92 8.80 -15.26
CA ILE A 150 26.91 9.03 -14.20
C ILE A 150 27.31 10.50 -14.13
N GLU A 151 27.32 11.22 -15.26
CA GLU A 151 27.61 12.66 -15.31
C GLU A 151 26.55 13.47 -14.61
N LYS A 152 25.27 13.15 -14.85
CA LYS A 152 24.14 13.79 -14.17
C LYS A 152 24.17 13.53 -12.67
N ALA A 153 24.45 12.30 -12.28
CA ALA A 153 24.56 11.92 -10.87
C ALA A 153 25.71 12.67 -10.18
N ARG A 154 26.89 12.75 -10.80
CA ARG A 154 28.05 13.50 -10.27
C ARG A 154 27.78 15.00 -10.07
N LEU A 155 27.04 15.62 -11.00
CA LEU A 155 26.64 17.03 -10.84
C LEU A 155 25.75 17.28 -9.61
N LYS A 156 25.22 16.23 -9.00
CA LYS A 156 24.38 16.28 -7.79
C LYS A 156 25.02 15.59 -6.59
N ASN A 157 26.23 15.04 -6.72
CA ASN A 157 26.90 14.19 -5.73
C ASN A 157 26.01 12.98 -5.35
N GLU A 158 25.46 12.31 -6.37
CA GLU A 158 24.51 11.20 -6.23
C GLU A 158 24.97 9.94 -6.98
N GLU A 159 26.26 9.84 -7.36
CA GLU A 159 26.83 8.70 -8.08
C GLU A 159 26.80 7.39 -7.26
N ASP A 160 26.75 7.50 -5.94
CA ASP A 160 26.60 6.41 -4.99
C ASP A 160 25.14 6.03 -4.73
N LYS A 161 24.19 6.79 -5.24
CA LYS A 161 22.76 6.54 -5.04
C LYS A 161 22.23 5.55 -6.08
N PRO A 162 21.21 4.74 -5.73
CA PRO A 162 20.55 3.89 -6.70
C PRO A 162 19.89 4.71 -7.81
N LYS A 163 19.68 4.11 -8.98
CA LYS A 163 18.87 4.66 -10.06
C LYS A 163 17.39 4.60 -9.65
N LEU A 164 16.94 5.62 -8.95
CA LEU A 164 15.67 5.60 -8.24
C LEU A 164 14.46 5.52 -9.15
N PHE A 165 14.51 6.08 -10.34
CA PHE A 165 13.39 5.97 -11.28
C PHE A 165 13.21 4.52 -11.75
N GLU A 166 14.30 3.85 -12.15
CA GLU A 166 14.26 2.45 -12.57
C GLU A 166 13.82 1.54 -11.42
N ASP A 167 14.38 1.76 -10.22
CA ASP A 167 14.04 1.00 -9.00
C ASP A 167 12.58 1.23 -8.59
N PHE A 168 12.07 2.43 -8.74
CA PHE A 168 10.68 2.78 -8.47
C PHE A 168 9.72 2.06 -9.44
N ILE A 169 10.00 2.07 -10.73
CA ILE A 169 9.18 1.38 -11.74
C ILE A 169 9.17 -0.13 -11.46
N SER A 170 10.35 -0.75 -11.32
CA SER A 170 10.45 -2.19 -11.06
C SER A 170 9.76 -2.61 -9.76
N THR A 171 9.87 -1.79 -8.71
CA THR A 171 9.19 -2.00 -7.43
C THR A 171 7.67 -1.93 -7.59
N THR A 172 7.19 -0.94 -8.34
CA THR A 172 5.75 -0.76 -8.59
C THR A 172 5.19 -1.95 -9.38
N ASP A 173 5.84 -2.33 -10.48
CA ASP A 173 5.43 -3.46 -11.31
C ASP A 173 5.38 -4.76 -10.52
N ALA A 174 6.38 -5.01 -9.67
CA ALA A 174 6.41 -6.19 -8.80
C ALA A 174 5.25 -6.22 -7.80
N GLN A 175 4.79 -5.08 -7.30
CA GLN A 175 3.64 -5.03 -6.40
C GLN A 175 2.31 -5.15 -7.15
N LEU A 176 2.20 -4.57 -8.35
CA LEU A 176 1.02 -4.71 -9.19
C LEU A 176 0.80 -6.15 -9.64
N ALA A 177 1.87 -6.88 -9.91
CA ALA A 177 1.81 -8.29 -10.29
C ALA A 177 1.25 -9.23 -9.20
N LYS A 178 1.13 -8.75 -7.95
CA LYS A 178 0.54 -9.51 -6.83
C LYS A 178 -0.98 -9.32 -6.70
N LEU A 179 -1.59 -8.37 -7.44
CA LEU A 179 -3.03 -8.07 -7.40
C LEU A 179 -3.84 -8.97 -8.32
#